data_1dbb9f93090bee76ce8fce9ccb8dc551
#
_entry.id   1dbb9f93090bee76ce8fce9ccb8dc551
#
_cell.length_a   1.000
_cell.length_b   1.000
_cell.length_c   1.000
_cell.angle_alpha   90.00
_cell.angle_beta   90.00
_cell.angle_gamma   90.00
#
_symmetry.space_group_name_H-M   'P 1'
#
loop_
_entity.id
_entity.type
_entity.pdbx_description
1 polymer ?
#
loop_
_entity_poly.entity_id
_entity_poly.type
_entity_poly.pdbx_seq_one_letter_code
_entity_poly.pdbx_strand_id
1 'polypeptide(L)' 'METVYTVKGMTCGHCVNSVSTEIGKIDGVTGVQVDLASGAVTVTSTAPLADAAVAAAVDEAGYELAGARS' A
#
# COMPACT_ATOMS: atom_id res chain seq x y z
N MET A 1 -10.08 -7.23 -7.28
CA MET A 1 -9.17 -6.47 -8.14
C MET A 1 -7.82 -6.34 -7.43
N GLU A 2 -6.78 -6.33 -8.20
CA GLU A 2 -5.43 -6.24 -7.67
C GLU A 2 -4.72 -5.06 -8.30
N THR A 3 -4.11 -4.22 -7.48
CA THR A 3 -3.39 -3.03 -7.93
C THR A 3 -2.02 -3.01 -7.25
N VAL A 4 -1.00 -2.68 -8.00
CA VAL A 4 0.36 -2.58 -7.48
C VAL A 4 0.74 -1.12 -7.33
N TYR A 5 1.22 -0.77 -6.14
CA TYR A 5 1.72 0.58 -5.84
C TYR A 5 3.19 0.51 -5.50
N THR A 6 3.91 1.59 -5.74
CA THR A 6 5.30 1.72 -5.32
C THR A 6 5.35 2.70 -4.15
N VAL A 7 5.98 2.27 -3.06
CA VAL A 7 6.09 3.07 -1.83
C VAL A 7 7.56 3.32 -1.54
N LYS A 8 7.91 4.58 -1.29
CA LYS A 8 9.28 4.99 -0.95
C LYS A 8 9.45 5.04 0.56
N GLY A 9 10.66 4.78 1.02
CA GLY A 9 11.03 4.93 2.41
C GLY A 9 10.91 3.68 3.26
N MET A 10 10.40 2.59 2.70
CA MET A 10 10.36 1.31 3.42
C MET A 10 11.76 0.71 3.45
N THR A 11 12.31 0.55 4.66
CA THR A 11 13.68 0.07 4.83
C THR A 11 13.79 -1.18 5.68
N CYS A 12 12.70 -1.64 6.28
CA CYS A 12 12.72 -2.82 7.16
C CYS A 12 11.32 -3.44 7.27
N GLY A 13 11.25 -4.63 7.88
CA GLY A 13 9.99 -5.34 8.06
C GLY A 13 8.96 -4.58 8.88
N HIS A 14 9.41 -3.70 9.77
CA HIS A 14 8.51 -2.87 10.57
C HIS A 14 7.73 -1.90 9.66
N CYS A 15 8.41 -1.36 8.66
CA CYS A 15 7.79 -0.50 7.66
C CYS A 15 6.70 -1.24 6.89
N VAL A 16 6.97 -2.48 6.52
CA VAL A 16 5.99 -3.33 5.83
C VAL A 16 4.71 -3.46 6.65
N ASN A 17 4.83 -3.73 7.94
CA ASN A 17 3.68 -3.87 8.82
C ASN A 17 2.87 -2.59 8.92
N SER A 18 3.54 -1.45 9.04
CA SER A 18 2.88 -0.15 9.13
C SER A 18 2.07 0.15 7.87
N VAL A 19 2.67 -0.01 6.71
CA VAL A 19 2.00 0.24 5.42
C VAL A 19 0.83 -0.72 5.23
N SER A 20 1.04 -2.02 5.48
CA SER A 20 -0.01 -3.04 5.35
C SER A 20 -1.20 -2.74 6.24
N THR A 21 -0.94 -2.34 7.48
CA THR A 21 -1.98 -2.05 8.45
C THR A 21 -2.83 -0.86 8.01
N GLU A 22 -2.18 0.22 7.57
CA GLU A 22 -2.90 1.41 7.15
C GLU A 22 -3.71 1.17 5.87
N ILE A 23 -3.13 0.51 4.88
CA ILE A 23 -3.85 0.19 3.64
C ILE A 23 -5.00 -0.79 3.92
N GLY A 24 -4.78 -1.74 4.82
CA GLY A 24 -5.81 -2.72 5.19
C GLY A 24 -7.05 -2.11 5.82
N LYS A 25 -6.97 -0.88 6.32
CA LYS A 25 -8.11 -0.16 6.90
C LYS A 25 -9.04 0.43 5.83
N ILE A 26 -8.62 0.47 4.58
CA ILE A 26 -9.43 1.03 3.49
C ILE A 26 -10.59 0.06 3.19
N ASP A 27 -11.80 0.60 3.07
CA ASP A 27 -12.97 -0.19 2.75
C ASP A 27 -12.78 -0.90 1.40
N GLY A 28 -13.11 -2.18 1.37
CA GLY A 28 -13.00 -2.99 0.17
C GLY A 28 -11.67 -3.71 0.01
N VAL A 29 -10.67 -3.38 0.81
CA VAL A 29 -9.37 -4.07 0.77
C VAL A 29 -9.50 -5.43 1.46
N THR A 30 -9.14 -6.50 0.74
CA THR A 30 -9.20 -7.87 1.27
C THR A 30 -7.81 -8.44 1.53
N GLY A 31 -6.77 -7.84 0.95
CA GLY A 31 -5.42 -8.31 1.20
C GLY A 31 -4.38 -7.27 0.79
N VAL A 32 -3.25 -7.28 1.46
CA VAL A 32 -2.12 -6.40 1.17
C VAL A 32 -0.85 -7.25 1.23
N GLN A 33 -0.04 -7.17 0.19
CA GLN A 33 1.24 -7.87 0.13
C GLN A 33 2.33 -6.88 -0.23
N VAL A 34 3.38 -6.84 0.57
CA VAL A 34 4.47 -5.87 0.40
C VAL A 34 5.76 -6.60 0.07
N ASP A 35 6.44 -6.12 -0.97
CA ASP A 35 7.78 -6.58 -1.33
C ASP A 35 8.76 -5.48 -0.94
N LEU A 36 9.48 -5.69 0.14
CA LEU A 36 10.41 -4.71 0.68
C LEU A 36 11.57 -4.42 -0.28
N ALA A 37 12.03 -5.44 -0.98
CA ALA A 37 13.20 -5.31 -1.88
C ALA A 37 12.94 -4.33 -3.02
N SER A 38 11.72 -4.34 -3.58
CA SER A 38 11.36 -3.47 -4.71
C SER A 38 10.54 -2.26 -4.28
N GLY A 39 10.01 -2.25 -3.06
CA GLY A 39 9.08 -1.23 -2.61
C GLY A 39 7.68 -1.39 -3.17
N ALA A 40 7.38 -2.52 -3.80
CA ALA A 40 6.08 -2.77 -4.40
C ALA A 40 5.07 -3.23 -3.37
N VAL A 41 3.87 -2.68 -3.44
CA VAL A 41 2.76 -3.05 -2.56
C VAL A 41 1.60 -3.51 -3.45
N THR A 42 1.23 -4.78 -3.33
CA THR A 42 0.11 -5.33 -4.07
C THR A 42 -1.12 -5.32 -3.18
N VAL A 43 -2.15 -4.60 -3.60
CA VAL A 43 -3.39 -4.47 -2.84
C VAL A 43 -4.50 -5.20 -3.56
N THR A 44 -5.11 -6.17 -2.87
CA THR A 44 -6.27 -6.90 -3.38
C THR A 44 -7.53 -6.28 -2.78
N SER A 45 -8.50 -5.98 -3.62
CA SER A 45 -9.73 -5.32 -3.19
C SER A 45 -10.94 -5.87 -3.95
N THR A 46 -12.13 -5.67 -3.38
CA THR A 46 -13.38 -6.10 -3.99
C THR A 46 -13.88 -5.12 -5.06
N ALA A 47 -13.32 -3.90 -5.06
CA ALA A 47 -13.69 -2.85 -6.00
C ALA A 47 -12.47 -1.96 -6.25
N PRO A 48 -12.46 -1.16 -7.34
CA PRO A 48 -11.35 -0.25 -7.59
C PRO A 48 -11.16 0.73 -6.43
N LEU A 49 -9.89 0.95 -6.06
CA LEU A 49 -9.55 1.89 -5.00
C LEU A 49 -9.20 3.25 -5.62
N ALA A 50 -9.53 4.31 -4.89
CA ALA A 50 -9.05 5.64 -5.26
C ALA A 50 -7.57 5.76 -4.91
N ASP A 51 -6.75 6.26 -5.82
CA ASP A 51 -5.32 6.47 -5.57
C ASP A 51 -5.11 7.38 -4.36
N ALA A 52 -5.98 8.37 -4.19
CA ALA A 52 -5.91 9.29 -3.05
C ALA A 52 -6.10 8.57 -1.71
N ALA A 53 -6.95 7.55 -1.66
CA ALA A 53 -7.17 6.78 -0.43
C ALA A 53 -5.92 5.99 -0.06
N VAL A 54 -5.27 5.38 -1.05
CA VAL A 54 -4.04 4.63 -0.83
C VAL A 54 -2.91 5.58 -0.45
N ALA A 55 -2.81 6.72 -1.12
CA ALA A 55 -1.80 7.73 -0.81
C ALA A 55 -1.95 8.24 0.64
N ALA A 56 -3.18 8.47 1.07
CA ALA A 56 -3.45 8.90 2.44
C ALA A 56 -3.03 7.82 3.47
N ALA A 57 -3.31 6.56 3.17
CA ALA A 57 -2.92 5.45 4.03
C ALA A 57 -1.40 5.32 4.15
N VAL A 58 -0.70 5.45 3.02
CA VAL A 58 0.77 5.41 3.00
C VAL A 58 1.35 6.58 3.79
N ASP A 59 0.77 7.76 3.63
CA ASP A 59 1.19 8.96 4.34
C ASP A 59 0.99 8.79 5.86
N GLU A 60 -0.13 8.22 6.28
CA GLU A 60 -0.40 7.93 7.69
C GLU A 60 0.62 6.97 8.28
N ALA A 61 1.12 6.05 7.47
CA ALA A 61 2.16 5.12 7.89
C ALA A 61 3.55 5.81 7.97
N GLY A 62 3.68 7.02 7.47
CA GLY A 62 4.93 7.78 7.51
C GLY A 62 5.81 7.58 6.28
N TYR A 63 5.23 7.12 5.17
CA TYR A 63 5.96 6.84 3.94
C TYR A 63 5.36 7.64 2.79
N GLU A 64 5.90 7.46 1.59
CA GLU A 64 5.46 8.21 0.42
C GLU A 64 5.06 7.26 -0.71
N LEU A 65 3.89 7.51 -1.28
CA LEU A 65 3.45 6.79 -2.46
C LEU A 65 4.16 7.35 -3.68
N ALA A 66 4.97 6.53 -4.35
CA ALA A 66 5.74 6.96 -5.51
C ALA A 66 4.98 6.80 -6.81
N GLY A 67 4.04 5.84 -6.87
CA GLY A 67 3.25 5.61 -8.07
C GLY A 67 2.33 4.42 -7.94
N ALA A 68 1.45 4.25 -8.91
CA ALA A 68 0.52 3.13 -8.97
C ALA A 68 0.67 2.40 -10.30
N ARG A 69 0.59 1.06 -10.25
CA ARG A 69 0.57 0.19 -11.42
C ARG A 69 -0.53 -0.84 -11.23
N SER A 70 -1.22 -1.17 -12.28
CA SER A 70 -2.28 -2.18 -12.20
C SER A 70 -2.07 -3.28 -13.22
#